data_10d2fb06cdc107fb5403ace3ef8b37e5
#
_entry.id   10d2fb06cdc107fb5403ace3ef8b37e5
#
_cell.length_a   1.000
_cell.length_b   1.000
_cell.length_c   1.000
_cell.angle_alpha   90.00
_cell.angle_beta   90.00
_cell.angle_gamma   90.00
#
_symmetry.space_group_name_H-M   'P 1'
#
loop_
_entity.id
_entity.type
_entity.pdbx_description
1 polymer ?
#
loop_
_entity_poly.entity_id
_entity_poly.type
_entity_poly.pdbx_seq_one_letter_code
_entity_poly.pdbx_strand_id
1 'polypeptide(L)'
;PELVVLCDVSGSVAGFSHFTLLLVHALRQQFSRVRVFAFIDSTDEVTHMFGPESDLAIAIQRITREAGVYARDGHSDYGNAFVSFMQGFPNVLSPRSSLLVLGDGRTNYRNPATDVLADMVTASRHAHWLNPEPKHLWGSGDSAVPRYQEVITMHECRSAKQLATVIDQLLPV
;
A
#
# COMPACT_ATOMS: atom_id res chain seq x y z
N PRO A 1 -18.53 -3.09 3.20
CA PRO A 1 -17.18 -2.69 3.58
C PRO A 1 -16.39 -2.20 2.38
N GLU A 2 -15.57 -1.16 2.57
CA GLU A 2 -14.71 -0.57 1.55
C GLU A 2 -13.25 -0.94 1.83
N LEU A 3 -12.46 -1.16 0.78
CA LEU A 3 -11.02 -1.40 0.88
C LEU A 3 -10.27 -0.26 0.20
N VAL A 4 -9.32 0.32 0.91
CA VAL A 4 -8.37 1.32 0.41
C VAL A 4 -6.98 0.70 0.41
N VAL A 5 -6.39 0.58 -0.76
CA VAL A 5 -5.06 0.01 -0.97
C VAL A 5 -4.08 1.12 -1.31
N LEU A 6 -2.99 1.21 -0.57
CA LEU A 6 -1.88 2.14 -0.81
C LEU A 6 -0.64 1.34 -1.18
N CYS A 7 -0.19 1.46 -2.43
CA CYS A 7 0.82 0.58 -2.99
C CYS A 7 2.10 1.34 -3.41
N ASP A 8 3.23 0.94 -2.86
CA ASP A 8 4.55 1.35 -3.36
C ASP A 8 4.81 0.68 -4.73
N VAL A 9 5.04 1.51 -5.74
CA VAL A 9 5.34 1.06 -7.12
C VAL A 9 6.77 1.39 -7.54
N SER A 10 7.66 1.65 -6.60
CA SER A 10 9.07 1.87 -6.87
C SER A 10 9.75 0.62 -7.46
N GLY A 11 10.93 0.81 -8.08
CA GLY A 11 11.67 -0.28 -8.72
C GLY A 11 12.08 -1.43 -7.79
N SER A 12 12.30 -1.14 -6.50
CA SER A 12 12.66 -2.16 -5.50
C SER A 12 11.53 -3.13 -5.18
N VAL A 13 10.29 -2.76 -5.44
CA VAL A 13 9.08 -3.57 -5.19
C VAL A 13 8.33 -3.96 -6.46
N ALA A 14 8.94 -3.78 -7.65
CA ALA A 14 8.27 -4.05 -8.93
C ALA A 14 7.75 -5.49 -9.04
N GLY A 15 8.50 -6.48 -8.55
CA GLY A 15 8.05 -7.88 -8.49
C GLY A 15 6.89 -8.10 -7.51
N PHE A 16 6.79 -7.29 -6.48
CA PHE A 16 5.71 -7.30 -5.51
C PHE A 16 4.44 -6.64 -6.05
N SER A 17 4.57 -5.67 -6.93
CA SER A 17 3.43 -5.02 -7.58
C SER A 17 2.58 -6.03 -8.35
N HIS A 18 3.19 -7.01 -9.01
CA HIS A 18 2.46 -8.11 -9.65
C HIS A 18 1.61 -8.91 -8.66
N PHE A 19 2.20 -9.26 -7.53
CA PHE A 19 1.54 -9.99 -6.45
C PHE A 19 0.41 -9.17 -5.80
N THR A 20 0.65 -7.89 -5.58
CA THR A 20 -0.33 -6.93 -5.05
C THR A 20 -1.60 -6.86 -5.90
N LEU A 21 -1.43 -6.90 -7.20
CA LEU A 21 -2.54 -6.78 -8.13
C LEU A 21 -3.39 -8.06 -8.19
N LEU A 22 -2.76 -9.22 -8.02
CA LEU A 22 -3.49 -10.47 -7.81
C LEU A 22 -4.31 -10.41 -6.52
N LEU A 23 -3.76 -9.83 -5.46
CA LEU A 23 -4.47 -9.59 -4.20
C LEU A 23 -5.67 -8.67 -4.41
N VAL A 24 -5.49 -7.53 -5.04
CA VAL A 24 -6.58 -6.58 -5.30
C VAL A 24 -7.68 -7.24 -6.12
N HIS A 25 -7.31 -8.03 -7.11
CA HIS A 25 -8.28 -8.79 -7.91
C HIS A 25 -9.07 -9.81 -7.07
N ALA A 26 -8.37 -10.56 -6.21
CA ALA A 26 -9.00 -11.54 -5.33
C ALA A 26 -9.92 -10.89 -4.28
N LEU A 27 -9.55 -9.73 -3.75
CA LEU A 27 -10.31 -9.03 -2.72
C LEU A 27 -11.53 -8.27 -3.27
N ARG A 28 -11.58 -7.97 -4.58
CA ARG A 28 -12.70 -7.24 -5.18
C ARG A 28 -14.06 -7.88 -4.96
N GLN A 29 -14.13 -9.20 -4.87
CA GLN A 29 -15.39 -9.90 -4.67
C GLN A 29 -15.91 -9.83 -3.23
N GLN A 30 -15.06 -9.45 -2.29
CA GLN A 30 -15.37 -9.47 -0.86
C GLN A 30 -15.66 -8.07 -0.29
N PHE A 31 -15.34 -7.03 -1.05
CA PHE A 31 -15.59 -5.64 -0.68
C PHE A 31 -16.57 -5.01 -1.66
N SER A 32 -17.49 -4.20 -1.14
CA SER A 32 -18.45 -3.44 -1.97
C SER A 32 -17.77 -2.39 -2.84
N ARG A 33 -16.62 -1.90 -2.40
CA ARG A 33 -15.79 -0.93 -3.12
C ARG A 33 -14.33 -1.14 -2.80
N VAL A 34 -13.49 -1.15 -3.83
CA VAL A 34 -12.02 -1.18 -3.71
C VAL A 34 -11.45 0.04 -4.43
N ARG A 35 -10.64 0.82 -3.72
CA ARG A 35 -9.89 1.95 -4.28
C ARG A 35 -8.40 1.68 -4.14
N VAL A 36 -7.66 1.89 -5.23
CA VAL A 36 -6.22 1.64 -5.30
C VAL A 36 -5.49 2.94 -5.55
N PHE A 37 -4.51 3.19 -4.72
CA PHE A 37 -3.61 4.33 -4.78
C PHE A 37 -2.18 3.83 -4.94
N ALA A 38 -1.43 4.44 -5.84
CA ALA A 38 -0.02 4.13 -6.06
C ALA A 38 0.86 5.31 -5.66
N PHE A 39 2.06 5.04 -5.18
CA PHE A 39 3.03 6.05 -4.83
C PHE A 39 4.48 5.61 -5.09
N ILE A 40 5.34 6.58 -5.27
CA ILE A 40 6.79 6.50 -5.05
C ILE A 40 7.16 7.58 -4.02
N ASP A 41 6.96 8.82 -4.32
CA ASP A 41 7.13 10.00 -3.44
C ASP A 41 5.76 10.66 -3.15
N SER A 42 4.94 10.83 -4.17
CA SER A 42 3.57 11.33 -4.07
C SER A 42 2.56 10.27 -4.47
N THR A 43 1.34 10.40 -3.99
CA THR A 43 0.27 9.41 -4.18
C THR A 43 -0.74 9.88 -5.22
N ASP A 44 -1.14 8.96 -6.11
CA ASP A 44 -2.22 9.15 -7.07
C ASP A 44 -3.20 7.99 -7.07
N GLU A 45 -4.46 8.24 -7.37
CA GLU A 45 -5.46 7.19 -7.48
C GLU A 45 -5.37 6.49 -8.84
N VAL A 46 -5.23 5.18 -8.80
CA VAL A 46 -5.06 4.32 -9.98
C VAL A 46 -6.16 3.26 -10.12
N THR A 47 -7.25 3.40 -9.38
CA THR A 47 -8.38 2.45 -9.38
C THR A 47 -8.90 2.16 -10.79
N HIS A 48 -8.96 3.16 -11.66
CA HIS A 48 -9.45 3.04 -13.04
C HIS A 48 -8.53 2.23 -13.96
N MET A 49 -7.28 2.00 -13.56
CA MET A 49 -6.31 1.20 -14.32
C MET A 49 -6.49 -0.30 -14.11
N PHE A 50 -7.28 -0.68 -13.10
CA PHE A 50 -7.60 -2.08 -12.76
C PHE A 50 -9.02 -2.42 -13.17
N GLY A 51 -9.24 -2.81 -14.41
CA GLY A 51 -10.51 -3.35 -14.88
C GLY A 51 -10.65 -4.85 -14.62
N PRO A 52 -11.87 -5.40 -14.73
CA PRO A 52 -12.10 -6.86 -14.57
C PRO A 52 -11.38 -7.72 -15.61
N GLU A 53 -11.00 -7.11 -16.74
CA GLU A 53 -10.30 -7.77 -17.85
C GLU A 53 -8.87 -7.23 -18.08
N SER A 54 -8.37 -6.38 -17.17
CA SER A 54 -7.04 -5.79 -17.35
C SER A 54 -5.96 -6.83 -17.14
N ASP A 55 -5.11 -6.99 -18.17
CA ASP A 55 -3.83 -7.66 -18.03
C ASP A 55 -2.99 -6.90 -17.00
N LEU A 56 -2.54 -7.63 -16.00
CA LEU A 56 -1.79 -7.13 -14.87
C LEU A 56 -0.51 -6.39 -15.29
N ALA A 57 0.23 -6.93 -16.26
CA ALA A 57 1.43 -6.32 -16.79
C ALA A 57 1.12 -4.97 -17.47
N ILE A 58 -0.01 -4.88 -18.17
CA ILE A 58 -0.48 -3.64 -18.80
C ILE A 58 -0.87 -2.61 -17.74
N ALA A 59 -1.56 -3.02 -16.67
CA ALA A 59 -1.92 -2.12 -15.58
C ALA A 59 -0.68 -1.52 -14.89
N ILE A 60 0.35 -2.31 -14.62
CA ILE A 60 1.62 -1.82 -14.04
C ILE A 60 2.29 -0.81 -14.99
N GLN A 61 2.36 -1.11 -16.29
CA GLN A 61 2.94 -0.19 -17.27
C GLN A 61 2.17 1.13 -17.34
N ARG A 62 0.85 1.08 -17.27
CA ARG A 62 -0.01 2.28 -17.24
C ARG A 62 0.23 3.11 -15.99
N ILE A 63 0.33 2.48 -14.81
CA ILE A 63 0.64 3.19 -13.56
C ILE A 63 1.95 3.97 -13.70
N THR A 64 2.98 3.34 -14.24
CA THR A 64 4.29 3.99 -14.42
C THR A 64 4.26 5.16 -15.41
N ARG A 65 3.39 5.11 -16.43
CA ARG A 65 3.33 6.13 -17.49
C ARG A 65 2.31 7.23 -17.25
N GLU A 66 1.15 6.89 -16.69
CA GLU A 66 -0.05 7.73 -16.65
C GLU A 66 -0.36 8.27 -15.26
N ALA A 67 0.07 7.59 -14.21
CA ALA A 67 -0.14 8.05 -12.84
C ALA A 67 0.76 9.25 -12.52
N GLY A 68 0.23 10.22 -11.79
CA GLY A 68 0.97 11.35 -11.23
C GLY A 68 1.92 10.95 -10.11
N VAL A 69 2.56 9.79 -10.25
CA VAL A 69 3.46 9.20 -9.25
C VAL A 69 4.89 9.62 -9.58
N TYR A 70 5.40 10.56 -8.80
CA TYR A 70 6.74 11.11 -9.00
C TYR A 70 7.70 10.62 -7.93
N ALA A 71 8.94 10.41 -8.33
CA ALA A 71 10.08 10.35 -7.44
C ALA A 71 11.10 11.38 -7.89
N ARG A 72 11.46 12.32 -7.02
CA ARG A 72 12.46 13.36 -7.32
C ARG A 72 13.82 12.79 -7.69
N ASP A 73 14.17 11.64 -7.12
CA ASP A 73 15.44 10.96 -7.29
C ASP A 73 15.31 9.45 -7.54
N GLY A 74 14.11 8.98 -7.89
CA GLY A 74 13.82 7.56 -8.17
C GLY A 74 13.62 6.70 -6.92
N HIS A 75 13.64 7.26 -5.72
CA HIS A 75 13.51 6.55 -4.45
C HIS A 75 12.17 6.81 -3.75
N SER A 76 11.65 5.80 -3.07
CA SER A 76 10.42 5.92 -2.30
C SER A 76 10.57 6.90 -1.13
N ASP A 77 9.54 7.72 -0.93
CA ASP A 77 9.36 8.57 0.24
C ASP A 77 7.97 8.30 0.84
N TYR A 78 7.92 7.35 1.76
CA TYR A 78 6.66 6.94 2.41
C TYR A 78 6.00 8.08 3.18
N GLY A 79 6.79 8.88 3.89
CA GLY A 79 6.25 9.99 4.67
C GLY A 79 5.56 11.02 3.79
N ASN A 80 6.19 11.42 2.69
CA ASN A 80 5.59 12.34 1.73
C ASN A 80 4.38 11.72 1.03
N ALA A 81 4.43 10.43 0.72
CA ALA A 81 3.31 9.71 0.14
C ALA A 81 2.07 9.72 1.05
N PHE A 82 2.24 9.50 2.35
CA PHE A 82 1.14 9.57 3.33
C PHE A 82 0.58 10.98 3.46
N VAL A 83 1.44 11.99 3.53
CA VAL A 83 1.02 13.40 3.56
C VAL A 83 0.24 13.76 2.30
N SER A 84 0.75 13.43 1.12
CA SER A 84 0.09 13.73 -0.16
C SER A 84 -1.25 13.00 -0.29
N PHE A 85 -1.33 11.75 0.20
CA PHE A 85 -2.57 10.98 0.24
C PHE A 85 -3.64 11.67 1.09
N MET A 86 -3.31 12.05 2.31
CA MET A 86 -4.25 12.70 3.22
C MET A 86 -4.69 14.08 2.71
N GLN A 87 -3.79 14.83 2.07
CA GLN A 87 -4.11 16.13 1.48
C GLN A 87 -4.95 16.02 0.21
N GLY A 88 -4.61 15.09 -0.67
CA GLY A 88 -5.30 14.90 -1.94
C GLY A 88 -6.63 14.17 -1.83
N PHE A 89 -6.78 13.30 -0.82
CA PHE A 89 -7.93 12.40 -0.68
C PHE A 89 -8.48 12.38 0.76
N PRO A 90 -8.86 13.53 1.33
CA PRO A 90 -9.16 13.66 2.77
C PRO A 90 -10.37 12.84 3.26
N ASN A 91 -11.26 12.42 2.35
CA ASN A 91 -12.50 11.71 2.69
C ASN A 91 -12.51 10.24 2.27
N VAL A 92 -11.36 9.68 1.92
CA VAL A 92 -11.26 8.28 1.45
C VAL A 92 -11.33 7.30 2.61
N LEU A 93 -10.63 7.59 3.69
CA LEU A 93 -10.65 6.77 4.90
C LEU A 93 -11.85 7.12 5.78
N SER A 94 -12.49 6.10 6.33
CA SER A 94 -13.67 6.24 7.19
C SER A 94 -13.81 5.01 8.10
N PRO A 95 -14.66 5.08 9.16
CA PRO A 95 -14.95 3.90 10.00
C PRO A 95 -15.56 2.70 9.27
N ARG A 96 -15.84 2.81 7.97
CA ARG A 96 -16.33 1.71 7.11
C ARG A 96 -15.26 1.17 6.18
N SER A 97 -14.11 1.85 6.07
CA SER A 97 -13.01 1.44 5.20
C SER A 97 -11.93 0.66 5.95
N SER A 98 -11.38 -0.34 5.30
CA SER A 98 -10.14 -1.00 5.72
C SER A 98 -8.98 -0.43 4.90
N LEU A 99 -7.87 -0.10 5.56
CA LEU A 99 -6.64 0.38 4.94
C LEU A 99 -5.65 -0.78 4.79
N LEU A 100 -5.10 -0.93 3.60
CA LEU A 100 -4.04 -1.88 3.31
C LEU A 100 -2.85 -1.15 2.67
N VAL A 101 -1.72 -1.11 3.38
CA VAL A 101 -0.46 -0.55 2.87
C VAL A 101 0.42 -1.68 2.34
N LEU A 102 1.00 -1.50 1.17
CA LEU A 102 1.81 -2.50 0.47
C LEU A 102 3.17 -1.91 0.12
N GLY A 103 4.24 -2.46 0.68
CA GLY A 103 5.60 -2.01 0.41
C GLY A 103 6.61 -2.43 1.48
N ASP A 104 7.89 -2.14 1.22
CA ASP A 104 9.00 -2.56 2.09
C ASP A 104 9.26 -1.63 3.29
N GLY A 105 8.70 -0.42 3.29
CA GLY A 105 8.88 0.55 4.37
C GLY A 105 10.25 1.23 4.39
N ARG A 106 10.99 1.21 3.28
CA ARG A 106 12.28 1.89 3.14
C ARG A 106 12.09 3.33 2.70
N THR A 107 12.45 4.26 3.56
CA THR A 107 12.18 5.69 3.38
C THR A 107 13.37 6.49 2.84
N ASN A 108 14.49 5.85 2.54
CA ASN A 108 15.74 6.52 2.16
C ASN A 108 16.20 7.55 3.21
N TYR A 109 16.08 7.22 4.50
CA TYR A 109 16.41 8.07 5.64
C TYR A 109 15.59 9.37 5.73
N ARG A 110 14.48 9.48 5.01
CA ARG A 110 13.53 10.59 5.08
C ARG A 110 12.60 10.45 6.26
N ASN A 111 11.90 11.54 6.59
CA ASN A 111 10.89 11.52 7.65
C ASN A 111 9.80 10.49 7.34
N PRO A 112 9.59 9.47 8.18
CA PRO A 112 8.59 8.42 7.95
C PRO A 112 7.15 8.88 8.14
N ALA A 113 6.91 10.08 8.69
CA ALA A 113 5.58 10.64 8.98
C ALA A 113 4.66 9.64 9.74
N THR A 114 5.16 9.04 10.79
CA THR A 114 4.42 8.05 11.61
C THR A 114 3.17 8.63 12.24
N ASP A 115 3.15 9.92 12.55
CA ASP A 115 1.98 10.68 13.01
C ASP A 115 0.86 10.70 11.96
N VAL A 116 1.20 10.93 10.69
CA VAL A 116 0.22 10.91 9.59
C VAL A 116 -0.31 9.48 9.38
N LEU A 117 0.57 8.47 9.42
CA LEU A 117 0.12 7.07 9.34
C LEU A 117 -0.79 6.71 10.52
N ALA A 118 -0.51 7.19 11.73
CA ALA A 118 -1.37 6.97 12.90
C ALA A 118 -2.77 7.58 12.71
N ASP A 119 -2.85 8.77 12.10
CA ASP A 119 -4.12 9.40 11.74
C ASP A 119 -4.89 8.56 10.71
N MET A 120 -4.21 8.03 9.70
CA MET A 120 -4.79 7.14 8.69
C MET A 120 -5.36 5.86 9.34
N VAL A 121 -4.61 5.24 10.25
CA VAL A 121 -5.04 4.05 11.00
C VAL A 121 -6.26 4.37 11.84
N THR A 122 -6.26 5.48 12.56
CA THR A 122 -7.37 5.90 13.41
C THR A 122 -8.65 6.21 12.61
N ALA A 123 -8.51 6.75 11.40
CA ALA A 123 -9.62 7.03 10.50
C ALA A 123 -10.25 5.76 9.90
N SER A 124 -9.54 4.65 9.92
CA SER A 124 -9.95 3.38 9.29
C SER A 124 -10.58 2.43 10.30
N ARG A 125 -11.45 1.52 9.82
CA ARG A 125 -12.00 0.44 10.64
C ARG A 125 -10.94 -0.61 11.02
N HIS A 126 -10.14 -1.00 10.02
CA HIS A 126 -9.01 -1.90 10.15
C HIS A 126 -7.86 -1.34 9.33
N ALA A 127 -6.63 -1.55 9.77
CA ALA A 127 -5.44 -1.13 9.05
C ALA A 127 -4.35 -2.19 9.16
N HIS A 128 -3.80 -2.60 8.02
CA HIS A 128 -2.75 -3.60 7.94
C HIS A 128 -1.70 -3.18 6.91
N TRP A 129 -0.48 -3.65 7.12
CA TRP A 129 0.62 -3.45 6.19
C TRP A 129 1.17 -4.81 5.75
N LEU A 130 1.29 -5.03 4.44
CA LEU A 130 1.94 -6.19 3.86
C LEU A 130 3.34 -5.80 3.37
N ASN A 131 4.35 -6.42 3.93
CA ASN A 131 5.74 -6.15 3.61
C ASN A 131 6.35 -7.33 2.83
N PRO A 132 6.90 -7.10 1.60
CA PRO A 132 7.51 -8.14 0.79
C PRO A 132 8.90 -8.57 1.29
N GLU A 133 9.52 -7.82 2.18
CA GLU A 133 10.82 -8.21 2.74
C GLU A 133 10.67 -9.24 3.87
N PRO A 134 11.62 -10.18 3.98
CA PRO A 134 11.66 -11.09 5.10
C PRO A 134 11.90 -10.32 6.41
N LYS A 135 11.28 -10.77 7.49
CA LYS A 135 11.32 -10.10 8.80
C LYS A 135 12.73 -9.82 9.32
N HIS A 136 13.70 -10.66 9.00
CA HIS A 136 15.08 -10.47 9.48
C HIS A 136 15.77 -9.24 8.87
N LEU A 137 15.23 -8.68 7.78
CA LEU A 137 15.72 -7.45 7.16
C LEU A 137 15.02 -6.18 7.68
N TRP A 138 13.92 -6.34 8.42
CA TRP A 138 13.16 -5.21 8.95
C TRP A 138 13.99 -4.41 9.96
N GLY A 139 14.09 -3.10 9.74
CA GLY A 139 14.90 -2.22 10.55
C GLY A 139 16.38 -2.13 10.14
N SER A 140 16.79 -2.86 9.10
CA SER A 140 18.14 -2.73 8.55
C SER A 140 18.24 -1.55 7.57
N GLY A 141 19.39 -0.86 7.57
CA GLY A 141 19.64 0.26 6.67
C GLY A 141 18.63 1.38 6.85
N ASP A 142 17.99 1.79 5.77
CA ASP A 142 16.98 2.85 5.71
C ASP A 142 15.55 2.39 6.01
N SER A 143 15.38 1.14 6.47
CA SER A 143 14.06 0.61 6.83
C SER A 143 13.46 1.36 8.02
N ALA A 144 12.29 1.96 7.84
CA ALA A 144 11.51 2.59 8.90
C ALA A 144 10.48 1.65 9.54
N VAL A 145 10.53 0.36 9.21
CA VAL A 145 9.60 -0.66 9.70
C VAL A 145 9.42 -0.65 11.23
N PRO A 146 10.47 -0.59 12.06
CA PRO A 146 10.29 -0.55 13.52
C PRO A 146 9.41 0.60 13.98
N ARG A 147 9.51 1.76 13.34
CA ARG A 147 8.67 2.94 13.65
C ARG A 147 7.23 2.76 13.16
N TYR A 148 7.03 2.17 12.00
CA TYR A 148 5.70 1.89 11.46
C TYR A 148 4.97 0.82 12.27
N GLN A 149 5.68 -0.19 12.79
CA GLN A 149 5.09 -1.23 13.64
C GLN A 149 4.50 -0.71 14.95
N GLU A 150 4.91 0.47 15.41
CA GLU A 150 4.32 1.12 16.59
C GLU A 150 2.88 1.60 16.35
N VAL A 151 2.48 1.80 15.09
CA VAL A 151 1.18 2.38 14.74
C VAL A 151 0.30 1.51 13.84
N ILE A 152 0.87 0.53 13.13
CA ILE A 152 0.13 -0.37 12.24
C ILE A 152 0.60 -1.81 12.35
N THR A 153 -0.33 -2.75 12.29
CA THR A 153 0.02 -4.18 12.23
C THR A 153 0.67 -4.52 10.90
N MET A 154 1.90 -5.04 10.96
CA MET A 154 2.68 -5.39 9.77
C MET A 154 2.84 -6.90 9.63
N HIS A 155 2.62 -7.40 8.41
CA HIS A 155 2.74 -8.80 8.06
C HIS A 155 3.81 -8.99 6.99
N GLU A 156 4.68 -10.00 7.17
CA GLU A 156 5.49 -10.48 6.08
C GLU A 156 4.59 -11.13 5.03
N CYS A 157 4.69 -10.71 3.77
CA CYS A 157 3.88 -11.23 2.68
C CYS A 157 4.71 -11.39 1.42
N ARG A 158 5.26 -12.59 1.23
CA ARG A 158 6.18 -12.94 0.13
C ARG A 158 5.65 -14.07 -0.75
N SER A 159 4.58 -14.73 -0.34
CA SER A 159 4.01 -15.89 -1.02
C SER A 159 2.49 -15.86 -1.01
N ALA A 160 1.88 -16.60 -1.94
CA ALA A 160 0.43 -16.77 -2.00
C ALA A 160 -0.13 -17.38 -0.71
N LYS A 161 0.62 -18.25 -0.06
CA LYS A 161 0.22 -18.87 1.22
C LYS A 161 0.16 -17.85 2.36
N GLN A 162 1.19 -17.01 2.49
CA GLN A 162 1.19 -15.92 3.47
C GLN A 162 0.06 -14.94 3.19
N LEU A 163 -0.17 -14.61 1.92
CA LEU A 163 -1.26 -13.76 1.49
C LEU A 163 -2.62 -14.31 1.91
N ALA A 164 -2.90 -15.58 1.64
CA ALA A 164 -4.17 -16.22 2.02
C ALA A 164 -4.40 -16.12 3.54
N THR A 165 -3.37 -16.36 4.36
CA THR A 165 -3.44 -16.22 5.82
C THR A 165 -3.79 -14.80 6.26
N VAL A 166 -3.24 -13.80 5.59
CA VAL A 166 -3.52 -12.39 5.91
C VAL A 166 -4.94 -12.00 5.47
N ILE A 167 -5.38 -12.46 4.30
CA ILE A 167 -6.74 -12.20 3.79
C ILE A 167 -7.79 -12.68 4.81
N ASP A 168 -7.62 -13.87 5.36
CA ASP A 168 -8.53 -14.42 6.38
C ASP A 168 -8.62 -13.53 7.64
N GLN A 169 -7.57 -12.79 7.95
CA GLN A 169 -7.54 -11.83 9.06
C GLN A 169 -8.08 -10.45 8.68
N LEU A 170 -8.00 -10.07 7.41
CA LEU A 170 -8.46 -8.78 6.91
C LEU A 170 -9.97 -8.75 6.69
N LEU A 171 -10.56 -9.91 6.48
CA LEU A 171 -11.99 -10.01 6.25
C LEU A 171 -12.73 -9.94 7.59
N PRO A 172 -13.55 -8.92 7.79
CA PRO A 172 -14.43 -8.91 8.95
C PRO A 172 -15.45 -10.06 8.79
N VAL A 173 -15.39 -11.02 9.67
CA VAL A 173 -16.47 -11.95 9.89
C VAL A 173 -17.64 -11.19 10.54
#